data_8e2af9c02d717d575f891c7e90e64098
#
_entry.id   8e2af9c02d717d575f891c7e90e64098
#
_cell.length_a   1.000
_cell.length_b   1.000
_cell.length_c   1.000
_cell.angle_alpha   90.00
_cell.angle_beta   90.00
_cell.angle_gamma   90.00
#
_symmetry.space_group_name_H-M   'P 1'
#
loop_
_entity.id
_entity.type
_entity.pdbx_description
1 polymer ?
#
loop_
_entity_poly.entity_id
_entity_poly.type
_entity_poly.pdbx_seq_one_letter_code
_entity_poly.pdbx_strand_id
1 'polypeptide(L)'
;MSITIYSKPNCPFCVKSKALVKGLGLTYEEKMFGTDFNSPEELYEAVGKQVRTMPQVLIDGELMGGYNQLVEYFMEKGKVNFKGEKI
;
A
#
# COMPACT_ATOMS: atom_id res chain seq x y z
N MET A 1 -13.37 -1.12 5.81
CA MET A 1 -11.91 -1.20 5.77
C MET A 1 -11.36 0.07 5.15
N SER A 2 -10.46 0.72 5.86
CA SER A 2 -9.82 1.96 5.40
C SER A 2 -8.41 1.65 4.94
N ILE A 3 -8.12 1.92 3.66
CA ILE A 3 -6.82 1.60 3.07
C ILE A 3 -6.16 2.89 2.60
N THR A 4 -4.91 3.11 3.01
CA THR A 4 -4.09 4.23 2.55
C THR A 4 -2.81 3.69 1.94
N ILE A 5 -2.51 4.13 0.72
CA ILE A 5 -1.31 3.69 0.00
C ILE A 5 -0.39 4.88 -0.22
N TYR A 6 0.80 4.82 0.38
CA TYR A 6 1.83 5.83 0.19
C TYR A 6 2.68 5.44 -1.00
N SER A 7 2.70 6.27 -2.03
CA SER A 7 3.30 5.98 -3.34
C SER A 7 4.32 7.03 -3.74
N LYS A 8 5.08 6.73 -4.79
CA LYS A 8 5.98 7.70 -5.43
C LYS A 8 5.88 7.56 -6.95
N PRO A 9 6.31 8.58 -7.72
CA PRO A 9 6.35 8.46 -9.17
C PRO A 9 7.28 7.34 -9.64
N ASN A 10 6.97 6.72 -10.78
CA ASN A 10 7.78 5.68 -11.39
C ASN A 10 8.01 4.48 -10.48
N CYS A 11 6.97 4.05 -9.78
CA CYS A 11 7.04 2.94 -8.85
C CYS A 11 6.12 1.81 -9.33
N PRO A 12 6.67 0.76 -9.97
CA PRO A 12 5.85 -0.35 -10.47
C PRO A 12 5.06 -1.06 -9.37
N PHE A 13 5.65 -1.25 -8.20
CA PHE A 13 4.97 -1.91 -7.09
C PHE A 13 3.87 -1.05 -6.48
N CYS A 14 4.01 0.28 -6.57
CA CYS A 14 2.94 1.18 -6.16
C CYS A 14 1.72 1.00 -7.09
N VAL A 15 1.97 0.92 -8.39
CA VAL A 15 0.93 0.67 -9.38
C VAL A 15 0.25 -0.68 -9.13
N LYS A 16 1.05 -1.72 -8.88
CA LYS A 16 0.52 -3.06 -8.58
C LYS A 16 -0.33 -3.07 -7.32
N SER A 17 0.08 -2.36 -6.29
CA SER A 17 -0.67 -2.27 -5.03
C SER A 17 -2.04 -1.63 -5.24
N LYS A 18 -2.07 -0.52 -5.98
CA LYS A 18 -3.32 0.16 -6.30
C LYS A 18 -4.23 -0.72 -7.15
N ALA A 19 -3.66 -1.39 -8.13
CA ALA A 19 -4.43 -2.29 -9.01
C ALA A 19 -5.03 -3.46 -8.23
N LEU A 20 -4.28 -4.02 -7.28
CA LEU A 20 -4.75 -5.12 -6.45
C LEU A 20 -5.96 -4.71 -5.63
N VAL A 21 -5.87 -3.60 -4.93
CA VAL A 21 -6.96 -3.10 -4.09
C VAL A 21 -8.18 -2.78 -4.94
N LYS A 22 -7.98 -2.11 -6.07
CA LYS A 22 -9.05 -1.74 -6.99
C LYS A 22 -9.71 -2.98 -7.60
N GLY A 23 -8.91 -3.97 -7.96
CA GLY A 23 -9.41 -5.24 -8.51
C GLY A 23 -10.27 -6.03 -7.54
N LEU A 24 -10.08 -5.82 -6.23
CA LEU A 24 -10.90 -6.45 -5.20
C LEU A 24 -12.18 -5.68 -4.90
N GLY A 25 -12.43 -4.58 -5.62
CA GLY A 25 -13.60 -3.76 -5.42
C GLY A 25 -13.52 -2.87 -4.18
N LEU A 26 -12.33 -2.69 -3.64
CA LEU A 26 -12.11 -1.87 -2.45
C LEU A 26 -11.67 -0.47 -2.85
N THR A 27 -11.97 0.50 -1.99
CA THR A 27 -11.52 1.88 -2.19
C THR A 27 -10.25 2.11 -1.35
N TYR A 28 -9.46 3.09 -1.76
CA TYR A 28 -8.24 3.45 -1.04
C TYR A 28 -7.96 4.93 -1.21
N GLU A 29 -7.16 5.47 -0.30
CA GLU A 29 -6.64 6.82 -0.40
C GLU A 29 -5.17 6.72 -0.81
N GLU A 30 -4.79 7.48 -1.83
CA GLU A 30 -3.39 7.52 -2.28
C GLU A 30 -2.71 8.78 -1.77
N LYS A 31 -1.54 8.61 -1.18
CA LYS A 31 -0.66 9.72 -0.77
C LYS A 31 0.59 9.65 -1.63
N MET A 32 0.79 10.66 -2.45
CA MET A 32 1.87 10.67 -3.45
C MET A 32 3.04 11.54 -2.98
N PHE A 33 4.25 11.00 -3.06
CA PHE A 33 5.46 11.77 -2.77
C PHE A 33 5.57 12.94 -3.75
N GLY A 34 5.86 14.11 -3.20
CA GLY A 34 5.94 15.35 -3.98
C GLY A 34 4.63 16.11 -4.04
N THR A 35 3.51 15.50 -3.67
CA THR A 35 2.19 16.12 -3.66
C THR A 35 1.60 16.13 -2.26
N ASP A 36 1.48 14.93 -1.66
CA ASP A 36 0.84 14.77 -0.35
C ASP A 36 1.86 14.74 0.79
N PHE A 37 3.09 14.38 0.51
CA PHE A 37 4.19 14.46 1.45
C PHE A 37 5.48 14.73 0.67
N ASN A 38 6.43 15.41 1.29
CA ASN A 38 7.60 15.93 0.59
C ASN A 38 8.95 15.47 1.13
N SER A 39 8.94 14.66 2.19
CA SER A 39 10.18 14.15 2.76
C SER A 39 9.98 12.76 3.34
N PRO A 40 11.08 11.98 3.49
CA PRO A 40 10.98 10.68 4.15
C PRO A 40 10.46 10.81 5.59
N GLU A 41 10.81 11.89 6.29
CA GLU A 41 10.39 12.12 7.67
C GLU A 41 8.87 12.25 7.79
N GLU A 42 8.24 12.93 6.83
CA GLU A 42 6.78 13.03 6.82
C GLU A 42 6.14 11.65 6.65
N LEU A 43 6.74 10.80 5.82
CA LEU A 43 6.28 9.43 5.64
C LEU A 43 6.42 8.64 6.94
N TYR A 44 7.56 8.76 7.61
CA TYR A 44 7.80 8.04 8.87
C TYR A 44 6.78 8.40 9.94
N GLU A 45 6.43 9.67 10.03
CA GLU A 45 5.40 10.12 10.97
C GLU A 45 4.04 9.51 10.63
N ALA A 46 3.70 9.47 9.35
CA ALA A 46 2.41 8.99 8.90
C ALA A 46 2.24 7.49 9.13
N VAL A 47 3.30 6.70 8.88
CA VAL A 47 3.22 5.23 9.01
C VAL A 47 3.65 4.72 10.38
N GLY A 48 4.24 5.57 11.21
CA GLY A 48 4.59 5.22 12.57
C GLY A 48 5.96 4.60 12.76
N LYS A 49 6.76 4.48 11.71
CA LYS A 49 8.12 3.98 11.82
C LYS A 49 8.95 4.38 10.59
N GLN A 50 10.25 4.22 10.70
CA GLN A 50 11.17 4.45 9.59
C GLN A 50 11.04 3.34 8.56
N VAL A 51 10.82 3.70 7.29
CA VAL A 51 10.68 2.75 6.18
C VAL A 51 11.58 3.19 5.04
N ARG A 52 12.02 2.24 4.22
CA ARG A 52 12.99 2.51 3.14
C ARG A 52 12.47 2.24 1.75
N THR A 53 11.29 1.66 1.65
CA THR A 53 10.74 1.25 0.36
C THR A 53 9.35 1.80 0.15
N MET A 54 8.92 1.85 -1.10
CA MET A 54 7.58 2.22 -1.49
C MET A 54 7.01 1.09 -2.34
N PRO A 55 5.73 0.81 -2.30
CA PRO A 55 4.70 1.53 -1.54
C PRO A 55 4.71 1.17 -0.06
N GLN A 56 4.02 1.98 0.75
CA GLN A 56 3.73 1.63 2.13
C GLN A 56 2.23 1.69 2.32
N VAL A 57 1.65 0.62 2.84
CA VAL A 57 0.20 0.46 2.91
C VAL A 57 -0.25 0.40 4.35
N LEU A 58 -1.25 1.23 4.69
CA LEU A 58 -1.93 1.19 5.97
C LEU A 58 -3.33 0.64 5.77
N ILE A 59 -3.75 -0.26 6.64
CA ILE A 59 -5.12 -0.78 6.66
C ILE A 59 -5.67 -0.54 8.05
N ASP A 60 -6.75 0.24 8.12
CA ASP A 60 -7.39 0.66 9.38
C ASP A 60 -6.38 1.29 10.35
N GLY A 61 -5.47 2.10 9.81
CA GLY A 61 -4.46 2.80 10.58
C GLY A 61 -3.25 1.96 10.96
N GLU A 62 -3.20 0.70 10.57
CA GLU A 62 -2.11 -0.21 10.90
C GLU A 62 -1.22 -0.43 9.68
N LEU A 63 0.09 -0.28 9.86
CA LEU A 63 1.05 -0.45 8.76
C LEU A 63 1.18 -1.92 8.38
N MET A 64 0.82 -2.24 7.13
CA MET A 64 1.00 -3.58 6.58
C MET A 64 2.40 -3.77 5.99
N GLY A 65 2.97 -2.71 5.42
CA GLY A 65 4.25 -2.77 4.74
C GLY A 65 4.09 -2.47 3.25
N GLY A 66 4.89 -3.13 2.43
CA GLY A 66 4.88 -2.93 0.99
C GLY A 66 3.94 -3.86 0.25
N TYR A 67 4.17 -3.98 -1.06
CA TYR A 67 3.30 -4.78 -1.92
C TYR A 67 3.25 -6.26 -1.49
N ASN A 68 4.39 -6.86 -1.17
CA ASN A 68 4.42 -8.28 -0.77
C ASN A 68 3.58 -8.53 0.48
N GLN A 69 3.68 -7.64 1.46
CA GLN A 69 2.91 -7.75 2.68
C GLN A 69 1.42 -7.56 2.43
N LEU A 70 1.08 -6.70 1.47
CA LEU A 70 -0.31 -6.50 1.06
C LEU A 70 -0.88 -7.77 0.42
N VAL A 71 -0.11 -8.43 -0.45
CA VAL A 71 -0.50 -9.69 -1.07
C VAL A 71 -0.72 -10.76 0.01
N GLU A 72 0.22 -10.88 0.95
CA GLU A 72 0.10 -11.85 2.05
C GLU A 72 -1.15 -11.62 2.87
N TYR A 73 -1.45 -10.35 3.17
CA TYR A 73 -2.64 -9.99 3.93
C TYR A 73 -3.92 -10.49 3.24
N PHE A 74 -4.06 -10.21 1.95
CA PHE A 74 -5.25 -10.62 1.22
C PHE A 74 -5.26 -12.10 0.88
N MET A 75 -4.09 -12.73 0.76
CA MET A 75 -3.98 -14.17 0.56
C MET A 75 -4.50 -14.91 1.80
N GLU A 76 -4.14 -14.45 2.98
CA GLU A 76 -4.63 -15.03 4.23
C GLU A 76 -6.14 -14.89 4.37
N LYS A 77 -6.71 -13.86 3.77
CA LYS A 77 -8.16 -13.64 3.78
C LYS A 77 -8.89 -14.36 2.64
N GLY A 78 -8.14 -15.10 1.81
CA GLY A 78 -8.73 -15.86 0.70
C GLY A 78 -9.19 -15.00 -0.47
N LYS A 79 -8.66 -13.79 -0.60
CA LYS A 79 -9.05 -12.86 -1.67
C LYS A 79 -8.18 -12.96 -2.91
N VAL A 80 -6.91 -13.31 -2.74
CA VAL A 80 -5.95 -13.40 -3.84
C VAL A 80 -5.07 -14.65 -3.67
N ASN A 81 -4.41 -15.08 -4.75
CA ASN A 81 -3.41 -16.14 -4.70
C ASN A 81 -2.03 -15.54 -4.40
N PHE A 82 -1.00 -16.38 -4.38
CA PHE A 82 0.37 -15.92 -4.05
C PHE A 82 0.95 -14.95 -5.08
N LYS A 83 0.36 -14.84 -6.25
CA LYS A 83 0.77 -13.87 -7.29
C LYS A 83 0.04 -12.53 -7.15
N GLY A 84 -0.86 -12.40 -6.17
CA GLY A 84 -1.68 -11.21 -6.01
C GLY A 84 -2.86 -11.16 -6.97
N GLU A 85 -3.17 -12.26 -7.63
CA GLU A 85 -4.31 -12.33 -8.54
C GLU A 85 -5.59 -12.69 -7.78
N LYS A 86 -6.68 -12.03 -8.13
CA LYS A 86 -7.97 -12.28 -7.50
C LYS A 86 -8.42 -13.73 -7.73
N ILE A 87 -8.84 -14.36 -6.67
CA ILE A 87 -9.37 -15.72 -6.73
C ILE A 87 -10.86 -15.67 -7.03
#